data_29dfdbf60b0cc582abc14481a8302cbf
#
_entry.id   29dfdbf60b0cc582abc14481a8302cbf
#
_cell.length_a   1.000
_cell.length_b   1.000
_cell.length_c   1.000
_cell.angle_alpha   90.00
_cell.angle_beta   90.00
_cell.angle_gamma   90.00
#
_symmetry.space_group_name_H-M   'P 1'
#
loop_
_entity.id
_entity.type
_entity.pdbx_description
1 polymer ?
#
loop_
_entity_poly.entity_id
_entity_poly.type
_entity_poly.pdbx_seq_one_letter_code
_entity_poly.pdbx_strand_id
1 'polypeptide(L)'
;MKPSIAAKLAQLSERLEEVNRLLSREDATADLEQYRKLAREHAELAPVVELYQSYVSSEQDLKTAQEMALDPAMREFAESEMRQARERLAGIEAELQRRLLPKDPNDERNIFLEIRAGTGGEESALFAGELFRMYARYAERQGWQVEVISSSPSDLGGYKEVIAKISGQGAYSRLKFESGGHRVQRVPVTETQGRIHTSACTVAVLPEADEVADVVLNPAELRVDTFRASGAGGQHVNKTDSAVRVTHLPTGIVVECQDDRSQHKNRARALAVLAARIKDRQIREQRAKLAATRKSLIGSGERSERIRTYNFPQGRVTDHRINLTLYKIEKIMDGELDELIAALAAEHQAEQLAQLAEEAQPA
;
A
#
# COMPACT_ATOMS: atom_id res chain seq x y z
N MET A 1 14.18 8.82 -26.01
CA MET A 1 12.95 8.39 -25.28
C MET A 1 12.04 7.57 -26.21
N LYS A 2 11.29 6.56 -25.67
CA LYS A 2 10.31 5.77 -26.47
C LYS A 2 9.12 6.63 -26.85
N PRO A 3 8.53 6.49 -28.06
CA PRO A 3 7.39 7.32 -28.51
C PRO A 3 6.16 7.24 -27.60
N SER A 4 5.87 6.07 -27.04
CA SER A 4 4.74 5.87 -26.10
C SER A 4 4.90 6.66 -24.81
N ILE A 5 6.13 6.74 -24.27
CA ILE A 5 6.45 7.52 -23.09
C ILE A 5 6.32 9.03 -23.40
N ALA A 6 6.82 9.46 -24.55
CA ALA A 6 6.70 10.84 -24.99
C ALA A 6 5.23 11.27 -25.15
N ALA A 7 4.39 10.42 -25.77
CA ALA A 7 2.95 10.68 -25.90
C ALA A 7 2.25 10.81 -24.53
N LYS A 8 2.58 9.92 -23.58
CA LYS A 8 2.04 9.99 -22.22
C LYS A 8 2.47 11.27 -21.49
N LEU A 9 3.74 11.69 -21.62
CA LEU A 9 4.25 12.92 -21.04
C LEU A 9 3.61 14.17 -21.65
N ALA A 10 3.33 14.17 -22.96
CA ALA A 10 2.57 15.23 -23.62
C ALA A 10 1.15 15.35 -23.04
N GLN A 11 0.45 14.23 -22.86
CA GLN A 11 -0.88 14.22 -22.20
C GLN A 11 -0.83 14.74 -20.76
N LEU A 12 0.22 14.38 -19.99
CA LEU A 12 0.39 14.90 -18.63
C LEU A 12 0.65 16.41 -18.62
N SER A 13 1.36 16.96 -19.63
CA SER A 13 1.56 18.40 -19.80
C SER A 13 0.24 19.12 -20.07
N GLU A 14 -0.59 18.60 -20.98
CA GLU A 14 -1.93 19.16 -21.26
C GLU A 14 -2.82 19.10 -20.01
N ARG A 15 -2.74 18.00 -19.26
CA ARG A 15 -3.49 17.84 -18.01
C ARG A 15 -3.05 18.85 -16.94
N LEU A 16 -1.75 19.09 -16.80
CA LEU A 16 -1.24 20.10 -15.88
C LEU A 16 -1.75 21.50 -16.24
N GLU A 17 -1.77 21.86 -17.53
CA GLU A 17 -2.34 23.14 -17.97
C GLU A 17 -3.83 23.27 -17.64
N GLU A 18 -4.59 22.18 -17.79
CA GLU A 18 -6.00 22.15 -17.41
C GLU A 18 -6.16 22.34 -15.88
N VAL A 19 -5.38 21.62 -15.06
CA VAL A 19 -5.38 21.74 -13.61
C VAL A 19 -5.02 23.16 -13.18
N ASN A 20 -4.00 23.78 -13.79
CA ASN A 20 -3.62 25.17 -13.54
C ASN A 20 -4.77 26.14 -13.85
N ARG A 21 -5.45 25.91 -14.96
CA ARG A 21 -6.62 26.73 -15.37
C ARG A 21 -7.76 26.59 -14.36
N LEU A 22 -8.03 25.37 -13.88
CA LEU A 22 -9.06 25.12 -12.87
C LEU A 22 -8.72 25.72 -11.51
N LEU A 23 -7.46 25.65 -11.08
CA LEU A 23 -6.99 26.24 -9.81
C LEU A 23 -6.97 27.77 -9.84
N SER A 24 -6.82 28.39 -11.05
CA SER A 24 -6.78 29.83 -11.23
C SER A 24 -8.17 30.48 -11.37
N ARG A 25 -9.26 29.71 -11.28
CA ARG A 25 -10.62 30.24 -11.32
C ARG A 25 -10.96 30.94 -10.00
N GLU A 26 -11.72 32.03 -10.09
CA GLU A 26 -12.18 32.79 -8.91
C GLU A 26 -13.06 31.94 -7.96
N ASP A 27 -13.77 30.95 -8.50
CA ASP A 27 -14.64 30.01 -7.78
C ASP A 27 -13.93 28.73 -7.32
N ALA A 28 -12.63 28.57 -7.59
CA ALA A 28 -11.89 27.35 -7.30
C ALA A 28 -11.94 26.94 -5.81
N THR A 29 -12.05 27.91 -4.90
CA THR A 29 -12.10 27.67 -3.45
C THR A 29 -13.51 27.45 -2.92
N ALA A 30 -14.55 27.53 -3.73
CA ALA A 30 -15.95 27.32 -3.33
C ALA A 30 -16.20 25.85 -2.92
N ASP A 31 -15.51 24.89 -3.58
CA ASP A 31 -15.50 23.49 -3.21
C ASP A 31 -14.11 23.11 -2.71
N LEU A 32 -13.96 23.07 -1.39
CA LEU A 32 -12.69 22.73 -0.73
C LEU A 32 -12.20 21.30 -0.99
N GLU A 33 -13.09 20.34 -1.22
CA GLU A 33 -12.70 18.97 -1.54
C GLU A 33 -12.11 18.90 -2.95
N GLN A 34 -12.79 19.51 -3.91
CA GLN A 34 -12.30 19.57 -5.28
C GLN A 34 -11.00 20.36 -5.37
N TYR A 35 -10.89 21.50 -4.68
CA TYR A 35 -9.65 22.27 -4.61
C TYR A 35 -8.46 21.45 -4.07
N ARG A 36 -8.65 20.73 -2.96
CA ARG A 36 -7.61 19.87 -2.40
C ARG A 36 -7.19 18.75 -3.34
N LYS A 37 -8.14 18.17 -4.07
CA LYS A 37 -7.87 17.14 -5.07
C LYS A 37 -7.03 17.70 -6.22
N LEU A 38 -7.41 18.86 -6.78
CA LEU A 38 -6.67 19.51 -7.85
C LEU A 38 -5.29 19.99 -7.39
N ALA A 39 -5.16 20.52 -6.17
CA ALA A 39 -3.86 20.93 -5.62
C ALA A 39 -2.91 19.76 -5.44
N ARG A 40 -3.43 18.60 -5.01
CA ARG A 40 -2.63 17.37 -4.92
C ARG A 40 -2.21 16.88 -6.31
N GLU A 41 -3.13 16.84 -7.26
CA GLU A 41 -2.84 16.47 -8.66
C GLU A 41 -1.77 17.39 -9.27
N HIS A 42 -1.87 18.71 -9.04
CA HIS A 42 -0.85 19.68 -9.45
C HIS A 42 0.52 19.35 -8.86
N ALA A 43 0.60 19.11 -7.55
CA ALA A 43 1.86 18.80 -6.87
C ALA A 43 2.51 17.50 -7.39
N GLU A 44 1.71 16.56 -7.88
CA GLU A 44 2.21 15.31 -8.49
C GLU A 44 2.67 15.52 -9.94
N LEU A 45 1.94 16.29 -10.74
CA LEU A 45 2.20 16.48 -12.17
C LEU A 45 3.32 17.49 -12.44
N ALA A 46 3.37 18.61 -11.71
CA ALA A 46 4.28 19.70 -11.98
C ALA A 46 5.77 19.26 -12.07
N PRO A 47 6.32 18.47 -11.12
CA PRO A 47 7.72 18.04 -11.19
C PRO A 47 8.02 17.11 -12.36
N VAL A 48 7.03 16.36 -12.86
CA VAL A 48 7.18 15.46 -14.02
C VAL A 48 7.21 16.27 -15.30
N VAL A 49 6.30 17.24 -15.42
CA VAL A 49 6.20 18.12 -16.60
C VAL A 49 7.41 19.04 -16.70
N GLU A 50 7.93 19.58 -15.59
CA GLU A 50 9.16 20.39 -15.57
C GLU A 50 10.36 19.59 -16.10
N LEU A 51 10.49 18.34 -15.68
CA LEU A 51 11.54 17.45 -16.20
C LEU A 51 11.34 17.16 -17.69
N TYR A 52 10.11 16.97 -18.13
CA TYR A 52 9.81 16.76 -19.55
C TYR A 52 10.13 17.99 -20.39
N GLN A 53 9.82 19.18 -19.92
CA GLN A 53 10.21 20.44 -20.58
C GLN A 53 11.74 20.58 -20.68
N SER A 54 12.46 20.22 -19.61
CA SER A 54 13.92 20.16 -19.60
C SER A 54 14.49 19.15 -20.61
N TYR A 55 13.79 18.00 -20.77
CA TYR A 55 14.12 17.01 -21.79
C TYR A 55 13.98 17.58 -23.20
N VAL A 56 12.83 18.20 -23.50
CA VAL A 56 12.57 18.81 -24.81
C VAL A 56 13.57 19.93 -25.13
N SER A 57 13.88 20.77 -24.15
CA SER A 57 14.91 21.81 -24.30
C SER A 57 16.30 21.21 -24.63
N SER A 58 16.71 20.18 -23.87
CA SER A 58 18.00 19.51 -24.11
C SER A 58 18.04 18.76 -25.45
N GLU A 59 16.90 18.27 -25.94
CA GLU A 59 16.80 17.68 -27.29
C GLU A 59 16.97 18.73 -28.38
N GLN A 60 16.41 19.95 -28.17
CA GLN A 60 16.60 21.08 -29.05
C GLN A 60 18.06 21.55 -29.05
N ASP A 61 18.70 21.66 -27.87
CA ASP A 61 20.13 21.98 -27.74
C ASP A 61 20.99 20.99 -28.53
N LEU A 62 20.67 19.69 -28.43
CA LEU A 62 21.39 18.65 -29.19
C LEU A 62 21.25 18.85 -30.69
N LYS A 63 20.04 19.16 -31.18
CA LYS A 63 19.80 19.44 -32.62
C LYS A 63 20.58 20.68 -33.08
N THR A 64 20.55 21.74 -32.30
CA THR A 64 21.30 22.96 -32.59
C THR A 64 22.82 22.71 -32.63
N ALA A 65 23.34 21.93 -31.68
CA ALA A 65 24.76 21.55 -31.68
C ALA A 65 25.13 20.67 -32.89
N GLN A 66 24.23 19.77 -33.34
CA GLN A 66 24.42 18.98 -34.56
C GLN A 66 24.50 19.86 -35.81
N GLU A 67 23.66 20.87 -35.92
CA GLU A 67 23.69 21.85 -37.02
C GLU A 67 25.00 22.68 -36.99
N MET A 68 25.43 23.13 -35.81
CA MET A 68 26.71 23.84 -35.65
C MET A 68 27.92 22.99 -36.02
N ALA A 69 27.87 21.67 -35.84
CA ALA A 69 28.97 20.76 -36.18
C ALA A 69 29.22 20.65 -37.69
N LEU A 70 28.31 21.15 -38.52
CA LEU A 70 28.48 21.22 -39.99
C LEU A 70 29.50 22.32 -40.37
N ASP A 71 29.69 23.34 -39.51
CA ASP A 71 30.71 24.38 -39.72
C ASP A 71 32.06 23.91 -39.18
N PRO A 72 33.10 23.81 -40.01
CA PRO A 72 34.43 23.39 -39.56
C PRO A 72 35.03 24.27 -38.44
N ALA A 73 34.68 25.57 -38.39
CA ALA A 73 35.14 26.51 -37.38
C ALA A 73 34.50 26.28 -36.00
N MET A 74 33.29 25.68 -35.95
CA MET A 74 32.55 25.46 -34.73
C MET A 74 32.57 24.01 -34.26
N ARG A 75 33.22 23.12 -34.98
CA ARG A 75 33.12 21.66 -34.82
C ARG A 75 33.54 21.19 -33.44
N GLU A 76 34.68 21.64 -32.93
CA GLU A 76 35.18 21.22 -31.62
C GLU A 76 34.24 21.66 -30.48
N PHE A 77 33.75 22.89 -30.56
CA PHE A 77 32.74 23.39 -29.62
C PHE A 77 31.44 22.60 -29.70
N ALA A 78 30.94 22.37 -30.91
CA ALA A 78 29.72 21.62 -31.13
C ALA A 78 29.78 20.16 -30.64
N GLU A 79 30.93 19.49 -30.80
CA GLU A 79 31.16 18.12 -30.28
C GLU A 79 31.13 18.10 -28.74
N SER A 80 31.66 19.15 -28.07
CA SER A 80 31.57 19.29 -26.62
C SER A 80 30.12 19.46 -26.15
N GLU A 81 29.38 20.37 -26.77
CA GLU A 81 27.97 20.62 -26.48
C GLU A 81 27.08 19.38 -26.73
N MET A 82 27.32 18.68 -27.83
CA MET A 82 26.62 17.42 -28.12
C MET A 82 26.83 16.36 -27.05
N ARG A 83 28.04 16.25 -26.49
CA ARG A 83 28.34 15.30 -25.42
C ARG A 83 27.57 15.66 -24.15
N GLN A 84 27.63 16.92 -23.74
CA GLN A 84 26.93 17.44 -22.57
C GLN A 84 25.40 17.28 -22.72
N ALA A 85 24.85 17.62 -23.89
CA ALA A 85 23.42 17.46 -24.15
C ALA A 85 22.98 15.98 -24.07
N ARG A 86 23.78 15.04 -24.60
CA ARG A 86 23.50 13.60 -24.50
C ARG A 86 23.55 13.09 -23.06
N GLU A 87 24.51 13.53 -22.27
CA GLU A 87 24.62 13.17 -20.84
C GLU A 87 23.40 13.71 -20.05
N ARG A 88 23.02 14.97 -20.29
CA ARG A 88 21.80 15.58 -19.71
C ARG A 88 20.54 14.80 -20.08
N LEU A 89 20.36 14.49 -21.36
CA LEU A 89 19.23 13.72 -21.86
C LEU A 89 19.12 12.33 -21.21
N ALA A 90 20.23 11.61 -21.09
CA ALA A 90 20.25 10.30 -20.45
C ALA A 90 19.88 10.38 -18.95
N GLY A 91 20.38 11.39 -18.25
CA GLY A 91 20.04 11.63 -16.84
C GLY A 91 18.55 11.98 -16.64
N ILE A 92 18.03 12.90 -17.47
CA ILE A 92 16.61 13.30 -17.42
C ILE A 92 15.70 12.12 -17.77
N GLU A 93 16.05 11.34 -18.79
CA GLU A 93 15.26 10.16 -19.21
C GLU A 93 15.16 9.13 -18.08
N ALA A 94 16.26 8.83 -17.40
CA ALA A 94 16.26 7.91 -16.26
C ALA A 94 15.41 8.44 -15.08
N GLU A 95 15.42 9.76 -14.84
CA GLU A 95 14.61 10.37 -13.79
C GLU A 95 13.12 10.40 -14.16
N LEU A 96 12.78 10.71 -15.42
CA LEU A 96 11.42 10.65 -15.92
C LEU A 96 10.84 9.23 -15.83
N GLN A 97 11.60 8.21 -16.21
CA GLN A 97 11.19 6.82 -16.08
C GLN A 97 10.86 6.48 -14.64
N ARG A 98 11.71 6.88 -13.67
CA ARG A 98 11.43 6.67 -12.24
C ARG A 98 10.18 7.37 -11.75
N ARG A 99 9.92 8.61 -12.20
CA ARG A 99 8.74 9.39 -11.78
C ARG A 99 7.43 8.98 -12.46
N LEU A 100 7.51 8.32 -13.61
CA LEU A 100 6.34 7.77 -14.32
C LEU A 100 5.87 6.44 -13.74
N LEU A 101 6.64 5.82 -12.82
CA LEU A 101 6.19 4.62 -12.14
C LEU A 101 4.92 4.91 -11.33
N PRO A 102 3.92 4.04 -11.42
CA PRO A 102 2.71 4.21 -10.64
C PRO A 102 3.05 4.17 -9.15
N LYS A 103 2.76 5.26 -8.44
CA LYS A 103 2.87 5.27 -6.98
C LYS A 103 1.79 4.38 -6.39
N ASP A 104 2.16 3.50 -5.48
CA ASP A 104 1.18 2.74 -4.71
C ASP A 104 0.39 3.72 -3.82
N PRO A 105 -0.95 3.77 -3.93
CA PRO A 105 -1.77 4.69 -3.12
C PRO A 105 -1.63 4.44 -1.62
N ASN A 106 -1.07 3.31 -1.22
CA ASN A 106 -0.82 2.96 0.17
C ASN A 106 0.55 3.44 0.67
N ASP A 107 1.46 3.92 -0.20
CA ASP A 107 2.85 4.25 0.18
C ASP A 107 2.95 5.28 1.31
N GLU A 108 1.98 6.19 1.45
CA GLU A 108 1.92 7.19 2.51
C GLU A 108 1.15 6.73 3.76
N ARG A 109 0.55 5.52 3.73
CA ARG A 109 -0.26 5.03 4.85
C ARG A 109 0.59 4.52 6.00
N ASN A 110 0.01 4.58 7.19
CA ASN A 110 0.49 3.83 8.35
C ASN A 110 0.32 2.33 8.08
N ILE A 111 0.99 1.51 8.89
CA ILE A 111 0.95 0.06 8.72
C ILE A 111 0.57 -0.68 10.01
N PHE A 112 0.02 -1.87 9.81
CA PHE A 112 0.00 -2.91 10.82
C PHE A 112 1.09 -3.93 10.49
N LEU A 113 2.04 -4.07 11.41
CA LEU A 113 3.10 -5.08 11.39
C LEU A 113 2.65 -6.27 12.23
N GLU A 114 2.46 -7.41 11.60
CA GLU A 114 2.14 -8.66 12.27
C GLU A 114 3.32 -9.61 12.16
N ILE A 115 3.78 -10.14 13.28
CA ILE A 115 4.85 -11.14 13.32
C ILE A 115 4.30 -12.35 14.08
N ARG A 116 4.42 -13.53 13.46
CA ARG A 116 3.98 -14.79 14.04
C ARG A 116 5.12 -15.79 14.06
N ALA A 117 5.28 -16.46 15.17
CA ALA A 117 6.14 -17.63 15.28
C ALA A 117 5.60 -18.73 14.34
N GLY A 118 6.51 -19.27 13.53
CA GLY A 118 6.22 -20.37 12.61
C GLY A 118 6.85 -21.67 13.09
N THR A 119 7.51 -22.38 12.18
CA THR A 119 8.16 -23.65 12.48
C THR A 119 9.41 -23.45 13.37
N GLY A 120 9.47 -24.07 14.53
CA GLY A 120 10.64 -24.00 15.42
C GLY A 120 10.31 -23.94 16.92
N GLY A 121 9.02 -23.99 17.29
CA GLY A 121 8.59 -23.95 18.68
C GLY A 121 9.01 -22.67 19.40
N GLU A 122 9.54 -22.78 20.63
CA GLU A 122 9.95 -21.62 21.44
C GLU A 122 11.04 -20.76 20.79
N GLU A 123 11.94 -21.37 20.00
CA GLU A 123 12.98 -20.64 19.27
C GLU A 123 12.39 -19.68 18.22
N SER A 124 11.33 -20.09 17.55
CA SER A 124 10.62 -19.19 16.62
C SER A 124 9.94 -18.04 17.35
N ALA A 125 9.43 -18.25 18.56
CA ALA A 125 8.84 -17.19 19.37
C ALA A 125 9.89 -16.18 19.87
N LEU A 126 11.07 -16.64 20.27
CA LEU A 126 12.21 -15.78 20.61
C LEU A 126 12.63 -14.94 19.40
N PHE A 127 12.75 -15.57 18.23
CA PHE A 127 13.11 -14.88 17.01
C PHE A 127 12.05 -13.86 16.56
N ALA A 128 10.75 -14.16 16.75
CA ALA A 128 9.69 -13.20 16.51
C ALA A 128 9.83 -11.94 17.38
N GLY A 129 10.23 -12.10 18.65
CA GLY A 129 10.53 -10.98 19.54
C GLY A 129 11.73 -10.15 19.08
N GLU A 130 12.77 -10.81 18.58
CA GLU A 130 13.95 -10.14 18.02
C GLU A 130 13.63 -9.38 16.74
N LEU A 131 12.84 -9.97 15.83
CA LEU A 131 12.36 -9.28 14.63
C LEU A 131 11.50 -8.07 14.99
N PHE A 132 10.60 -8.20 15.97
CA PHE A 132 9.81 -7.06 16.42
C PHE A 132 10.70 -5.94 16.96
N ARG A 133 11.71 -6.26 17.77
CA ARG A 133 12.68 -5.29 18.27
C ARG A 133 13.46 -4.63 17.13
N MET A 134 13.88 -5.39 16.12
CA MET A 134 14.57 -4.86 14.93
C MET A 134 13.70 -3.82 14.19
N TYR A 135 12.44 -4.14 13.95
CA TYR A 135 11.53 -3.20 13.28
C TYR A 135 11.17 -1.99 14.16
N ALA A 136 11.01 -2.18 15.47
CA ALA A 136 10.77 -1.08 16.39
C ALA A 136 11.94 -0.09 16.41
N ARG A 137 13.19 -0.59 16.45
CA ARG A 137 14.37 0.26 16.37
C ARG A 137 14.53 0.95 15.00
N TYR A 138 14.19 0.25 13.92
CA TYR A 138 14.15 0.87 12.61
C TYR A 138 13.12 2.01 12.56
N ALA A 139 11.92 1.79 13.07
CA ALA A 139 10.89 2.81 13.16
C ALA A 139 11.33 4.02 14.00
N GLU A 140 11.97 3.80 15.14
CA GLU A 140 12.54 4.84 15.99
C GLU A 140 13.58 5.69 15.23
N ARG A 141 14.49 5.06 14.49
CA ARG A 141 15.48 5.75 13.65
C ARG A 141 14.85 6.60 12.55
N GLN A 142 13.70 6.18 12.01
CA GLN A 142 12.92 6.93 11.01
C GLN A 142 12.01 8.01 11.64
N GLY A 143 11.96 8.12 12.98
CA GLY A 143 11.07 9.04 13.69
C GLY A 143 9.59 8.61 13.68
N TRP A 144 9.31 7.32 13.45
CA TRP A 144 7.96 6.76 13.45
C TRP A 144 7.54 6.31 14.84
N GLN A 145 6.23 6.34 15.09
CA GLN A 145 5.65 5.86 16.33
C GLN A 145 5.26 4.38 16.20
N VAL A 146 5.55 3.60 17.24
CA VAL A 146 5.19 2.17 17.32
C VAL A 146 4.26 1.96 18.50
N GLU A 147 3.08 1.40 18.22
CA GLU A 147 2.06 1.06 19.22
C GLU A 147 1.73 -0.43 19.13
N VAL A 148 1.91 -1.17 20.22
CA VAL A 148 1.53 -2.58 20.27
C VAL A 148 0.02 -2.70 20.48
N ILE A 149 -0.67 -3.24 19.49
CA ILE A 149 -2.13 -3.42 19.52
C ILE A 149 -2.50 -4.73 20.22
N SER A 150 -1.76 -5.79 19.95
CA SER A 150 -1.99 -7.12 20.53
C SER A 150 -0.71 -7.90 20.59
N SER A 151 -0.53 -8.68 21.64
CA SER A 151 0.60 -9.58 21.76
C SER A 151 0.21 -10.87 22.49
N SER A 152 0.80 -11.99 22.06
CA SER A 152 0.73 -13.28 22.72
C SER A 152 2.16 -13.69 23.10
N PRO A 153 2.59 -13.46 24.35
CA PRO A 153 3.94 -13.78 24.78
C PRO A 153 4.14 -15.30 24.82
N SER A 154 5.40 -15.72 24.74
CA SER A 154 5.85 -17.11 24.95
C SER A 154 6.46 -17.28 26.34
N ASP A 155 6.44 -18.50 26.87
CA ASP A 155 6.89 -18.82 28.22
C ASP A 155 8.40 -18.57 28.43
N LEU A 156 9.21 -18.72 27.38
CA LEU A 156 10.65 -18.45 27.39
C LEU A 156 11.03 -17.03 26.95
N GLY A 157 10.06 -16.15 26.81
CA GLY A 157 10.22 -14.81 26.24
C GLY A 157 9.95 -14.77 24.74
N GLY A 158 9.90 -13.56 24.17
CA GLY A 158 9.47 -13.36 22.79
C GLY A 158 7.95 -13.46 22.61
N TYR A 159 7.49 -13.68 21.38
CA TYR A 159 6.07 -13.66 21.06
C TYR A 159 5.67 -14.84 20.16
N LYS A 160 4.58 -15.51 20.51
CA LYS A 160 3.86 -16.41 19.58
C LYS A 160 3.24 -15.60 18.45
N GLU A 161 2.72 -14.42 18.81
CA GLU A 161 2.19 -13.43 17.88
C GLU A 161 2.37 -12.03 18.47
N VAL A 162 2.73 -11.06 17.65
CA VAL A 162 2.70 -9.64 18.00
C VAL A 162 2.14 -8.85 16.82
N ILE A 163 1.23 -7.94 17.12
CA ILE A 163 0.63 -7.01 16.16
C ILE A 163 0.89 -5.61 16.66
N ALA A 164 1.58 -4.81 15.85
CA ALA A 164 1.88 -3.42 16.18
C ALA A 164 1.46 -2.51 15.04
N LYS A 165 0.98 -1.32 15.39
CA LYS A 165 0.78 -0.22 14.45
C LYS A 165 2.05 0.61 14.39
N ILE A 166 2.53 0.90 13.17
CA ILE A 166 3.64 1.82 12.92
C ILE A 166 3.08 3.01 12.15
N SER A 167 3.18 4.18 12.77
CA SER A 167 2.64 5.43 12.23
C SER A 167 3.76 6.39 11.88
N GLY A 168 3.82 6.79 10.61
CA GLY A 168 4.82 7.73 10.11
C GLY A 168 4.81 7.84 8.60
N GLN A 169 5.35 8.95 8.09
CA GLN A 169 5.39 9.19 6.65
C GLN A 169 6.25 8.16 5.93
N GLY A 170 5.68 7.52 4.90
CA GLY A 170 6.36 6.52 4.09
C GLY A 170 6.60 5.18 4.79
N ALA A 171 5.89 4.88 5.89
CA ALA A 171 6.07 3.63 6.61
C ALA A 171 5.73 2.42 5.73
N TYR A 172 4.63 2.46 4.99
CA TYR A 172 4.27 1.39 4.07
C TYR A 172 5.25 1.26 2.90
N SER A 173 5.65 2.36 2.27
CA SER A 173 6.54 2.34 1.12
C SER A 173 7.88 1.65 1.40
N ARG A 174 8.39 1.78 2.63
CA ARG A 174 9.65 1.15 3.06
C ARG A 174 9.47 -0.28 3.54
N LEU A 175 8.44 -0.56 4.34
CA LEU A 175 8.27 -1.86 4.99
C LEU A 175 7.44 -2.87 4.20
N LYS A 176 6.74 -2.48 3.11
CA LYS A 176 5.94 -3.38 2.28
C LYS A 176 6.71 -4.61 1.77
N PHE A 177 8.02 -4.48 1.60
CA PHE A 177 8.91 -5.56 1.14
C PHE A 177 9.26 -6.57 2.24
N GLU A 178 8.92 -6.30 3.50
CA GLU A 178 9.24 -7.18 4.63
C GLU A 178 8.24 -8.32 4.83
N SER A 179 7.14 -8.34 4.07
CA SER A 179 6.14 -9.41 4.16
C SER A 179 6.66 -10.73 3.60
N GLY A 180 6.54 -11.81 4.38
CA GLY A 180 6.94 -13.15 3.97
C GLY A 180 7.55 -13.99 5.10
N GLY A 181 8.19 -15.09 4.73
CA GLY A 181 8.86 -16.00 5.65
C GLY A 181 10.29 -15.57 5.98
N HIS A 182 10.59 -15.35 7.25
CA HIS A 182 11.92 -15.02 7.78
C HIS A 182 12.50 -16.24 8.47
N ARG A 183 13.65 -16.70 8.00
CA ARG A 183 14.32 -17.90 8.52
C ARG A 183 15.54 -17.55 9.34
N VAL A 184 15.66 -18.12 10.54
CA VAL A 184 16.86 -17.99 11.38
C VAL A 184 17.62 -19.29 11.43
N GLN A 185 18.94 -19.20 11.43
CA GLN A 185 19.89 -20.31 11.64
C GLN A 185 20.85 -19.93 12.75
N ARG A 186 20.70 -20.56 13.91
CA ARG A 186 21.59 -20.40 15.09
C ARG A 186 21.45 -21.56 16.02
N VAL A 187 22.34 -21.63 17.02
CA VAL A 187 22.19 -22.52 18.16
C VAL A 187 21.12 -21.90 19.08
N PRO A 188 19.96 -22.54 19.28
CA PRO A 188 18.94 -22.02 20.19
C PRO A 188 19.44 -21.94 21.63
N VAL A 189 18.87 -21.02 22.43
CA VAL A 189 19.14 -20.92 23.87
C VAL A 189 18.77 -22.23 24.61
N THR A 190 17.82 -22.98 24.08
CA THR A 190 17.32 -24.27 24.62
C THR A 190 18.15 -25.47 24.18
N GLU A 191 19.14 -25.30 23.29
CA GLU A 191 19.96 -26.41 22.80
C GLU A 191 21.23 -26.59 23.63
N THR A 192 21.38 -27.75 24.24
CA THR A 192 22.51 -28.09 25.14
C THR A 192 23.71 -28.69 24.41
N GLN A 193 23.53 -29.21 23.19
CA GLN A 193 24.57 -29.89 22.40
C GLN A 193 25.23 -28.99 21.34
N GLY A 194 24.90 -27.71 21.32
CA GLY A 194 25.50 -26.77 20.40
C GLY A 194 25.11 -26.95 18.93
N ARG A 195 24.04 -27.69 18.63
CA ARG A 195 23.59 -27.91 17.25
C ARG A 195 22.87 -26.70 16.71
N ILE A 196 23.18 -26.35 15.44
CA ILE A 196 22.49 -25.27 14.73
C ILE A 196 21.08 -25.74 14.34
N HIS A 197 20.06 -25.01 14.81
CA HIS A 197 18.68 -25.23 14.41
C HIS A 197 18.23 -24.18 13.37
N THR A 198 17.22 -24.56 12.63
CA THR A 198 16.57 -23.68 11.66
C THR A 198 15.14 -23.45 12.09
N SER A 199 14.81 -22.22 12.43
CA SER A 199 13.46 -21.78 12.78
C SER A 199 12.97 -20.73 11.80
N ALA A 200 11.68 -20.51 11.74
CA ALA A 200 11.08 -19.54 10.86
C ALA A 200 9.94 -18.76 11.55
N CYS A 201 9.81 -17.50 11.17
CA CYS A 201 8.71 -16.63 11.53
C CYS A 201 8.08 -16.08 10.25
N THR A 202 6.83 -15.69 10.33
CA THR A 202 6.13 -14.97 9.26
C THR A 202 5.93 -13.53 9.66
N VAL A 203 6.18 -12.63 8.72
CA VAL A 203 5.95 -11.19 8.86
C VAL A 203 4.91 -10.78 7.82
N ALA A 204 3.90 -10.01 8.24
CA ALA A 204 2.96 -9.38 7.35
C ALA A 204 2.93 -7.89 7.61
N VAL A 205 3.08 -7.11 6.56
CA VAL A 205 2.95 -5.66 6.57
C VAL A 205 1.69 -5.30 5.79
N LEU A 206 0.72 -4.76 6.48
CA LEU A 206 -0.58 -4.41 5.92
C LEU A 206 -0.78 -2.90 6.04
N PRO A 207 -1.25 -2.21 4.99
CA PRO A 207 -1.56 -0.79 5.10
C PRO A 207 -2.77 -0.61 6.04
N GLU A 208 -2.78 0.51 6.78
CA GLU A 208 -3.93 0.90 7.57
C GLU A 208 -5.13 1.11 6.64
N ALA A 209 -6.20 0.33 6.86
CA ALA A 209 -7.41 0.44 6.08
C ALA A 209 -8.21 1.66 6.52
N ASP A 210 -8.89 2.30 5.56
CA ASP A 210 -9.82 3.36 5.88
C ASP A 210 -10.98 2.81 6.74
N GLU A 211 -11.42 3.59 7.71
CA GLU A 211 -12.60 3.23 8.50
C GLU A 211 -13.83 3.16 7.59
N VAL A 212 -14.64 2.12 7.79
CA VAL A 212 -15.91 2.00 7.08
C VAL A 212 -16.83 3.11 7.57
N ALA A 213 -17.08 4.09 6.70
CA ALA A 213 -17.97 5.19 7.00
C ALA A 213 -19.38 4.69 7.37
N ASP A 214 -20.10 5.51 8.14
CA ASP A 214 -21.47 5.19 8.48
C ASP A 214 -22.35 5.16 7.23
N VAL A 215 -23.20 4.12 7.15
CA VAL A 215 -24.06 3.90 5.99
C VAL A 215 -25.17 4.93 5.98
N VAL A 216 -25.15 5.84 5.03
CA VAL A 216 -26.26 6.75 4.73
C VAL A 216 -27.18 6.04 3.74
N LEU A 217 -28.41 5.73 4.18
CA LEU A 217 -29.39 5.08 3.32
C LEU A 217 -30.04 6.08 2.37
N ASN A 218 -29.85 5.89 1.07
CA ASN A 218 -30.49 6.70 0.05
C ASN A 218 -31.95 6.21 -0.14
N PRO A 219 -32.99 7.05 0.07
CA PRO A 219 -34.38 6.65 -0.09
C PRO A 219 -34.71 6.09 -1.48
N ALA A 220 -34.03 6.52 -2.54
CA ALA A 220 -34.22 6.01 -3.90
C ALA A 220 -33.78 4.57 -4.10
N GLU A 221 -32.92 4.05 -3.24
CA GLU A 221 -32.39 2.68 -3.25
C GLU A 221 -33.19 1.74 -2.33
N LEU A 222 -34.24 2.24 -1.69
CA LEU A 222 -35.04 1.51 -0.73
C LEU A 222 -36.43 1.23 -1.31
N ARG A 223 -36.83 -0.03 -1.26
CA ARG A 223 -38.20 -0.43 -1.44
C ARG A 223 -38.83 -0.72 -0.08
N VAL A 224 -39.90 -0.01 0.25
CA VAL A 224 -40.61 -0.14 1.52
C VAL A 224 -42.00 -0.68 1.25
N ASP A 225 -42.26 -1.87 1.74
CA ASP A 225 -43.56 -2.55 1.64
C ASP A 225 -44.18 -2.63 3.05
N THR A 226 -45.47 -2.37 3.15
CA THR A 226 -46.25 -2.52 4.39
C THR A 226 -47.14 -3.73 4.30
N PHE A 227 -47.33 -4.45 5.41
CA PHE A 227 -48.16 -5.63 5.47
C PHE A 227 -48.75 -5.80 6.86
N ARG A 228 -49.69 -6.73 6.99
CA ARG A 228 -50.33 -7.04 8.27
C ARG A 228 -49.40 -7.87 9.13
N ALA A 229 -49.22 -7.44 10.39
CA ALA A 229 -48.41 -8.18 11.33
C ALA A 229 -49.07 -9.55 11.64
N SER A 230 -48.23 -10.60 11.70
CA SER A 230 -48.66 -11.94 12.10
C SER A 230 -48.22 -12.21 13.53
N GLY A 231 -49.13 -12.58 14.43
CA GLY A 231 -48.80 -12.93 15.81
C GLY A 231 -50.02 -12.89 16.75
N ALA A 232 -49.80 -13.27 18.01
CA ALA A 232 -50.80 -13.19 19.06
C ALA A 232 -51.10 -11.72 19.36
N GLY A 233 -52.23 -11.21 18.89
CA GLY A 233 -52.68 -9.83 19.08
C GLY A 233 -54.18 -9.69 18.87
N GLY A 234 -54.77 -8.66 19.48
CA GLY A 234 -56.20 -8.35 19.34
C GLY A 234 -56.56 -7.79 17.96
N GLN A 235 -57.78 -7.33 17.80
CA GLN A 235 -58.42 -6.90 16.54
C GLN A 235 -57.57 -5.85 15.77
N HIS A 236 -56.75 -5.03 16.45
CA HIS A 236 -55.89 -4.01 15.86
C HIS A 236 -54.72 -4.60 15.05
N VAL A 237 -54.09 -5.68 15.53
CA VAL A 237 -52.94 -6.34 14.84
C VAL A 237 -53.39 -7.00 13.53
N ASN A 238 -54.61 -7.52 13.50
CA ASN A 238 -55.15 -8.26 12.34
C ASN A 238 -55.80 -7.36 11.27
N LYS A 239 -56.06 -6.07 11.58
CA LYS A 239 -56.76 -5.15 10.66
C LYS A 239 -55.85 -4.03 10.11
N THR A 240 -54.74 -3.72 10.74
CA THR A 240 -53.84 -2.61 10.35
C THR A 240 -52.55 -3.12 9.76
N ASP A 241 -52.08 -2.48 8.64
CA ASP A 241 -50.82 -2.78 8.00
C ASP A 241 -49.67 -2.08 8.76
N SER A 242 -49.40 -2.53 9.99
CA SER A 242 -48.38 -1.97 10.87
C SER A 242 -47.00 -2.55 10.68
N ALA A 243 -46.87 -3.73 10.09
CA ALA A 243 -45.59 -4.35 9.77
C ALA A 243 -44.95 -3.70 8.55
N VAL A 244 -43.65 -3.58 8.59
CA VAL A 244 -42.86 -2.93 7.52
C VAL A 244 -41.75 -3.86 7.08
N ARG A 245 -41.64 -4.05 5.75
CA ARG A 245 -40.51 -4.71 5.09
C ARG A 245 -39.73 -3.66 4.30
N VAL A 246 -38.43 -3.56 4.56
CA VAL A 246 -37.55 -2.68 3.82
C VAL A 246 -36.54 -3.54 3.06
N THR A 247 -36.46 -3.34 1.76
CA THR A 247 -35.49 -4.00 0.88
C THR A 247 -34.53 -2.95 0.34
N HIS A 248 -33.23 -3.16 0.52
CA HIS A 248 -32.19 -2.37 -0.10
C HIS A 248 -31.87 -2.96 -1.48
N LEU A 249 -32.25 -2.25 -2.54
CA LEU A 249 -32.20 -2.74 -3.92
C LEU A 249 -30.78 -3.14 -4.38
N PRO A 250 -29.72 -2.35 -4.12
CA PRO A 250 -28.38 -2.69 -4.59
C PRO A 250 -27.78 -3.94 -3.92
N THR A 251 -28.07 -4.19 -2.64
CA THR A 251 -27.49 -5.33 -1.89
C THR A 251 -28.43 -6.52 -1.77
N GLY A 252 -29.72 -6.33 -2.06
CA GLY A 252 -30.77 -7.34 -1.88
C GLY A 252 -31.07 -7.67 -0.41
N ILE A 253 -30.55 -6.90 0.55
CA ILE A 253 -30.81 -7.15 1.98
C ILE A 253 -32.23 -6.74 2.32
N VAL A 254 -32.96 -7.65 2.97
CA VAL A 254 -34.34 -7.45 3.41
C VAL A 254 -34.39 -7.44 4.92
N VAL A 255 -35.12 -6.49 5.48
CA VAL A 255 -35.41 -6.38 6.91
C VAL A 255 -36.92 -6.21 7.12
N GLU A 256 -37.49 -7.00 8.00
CA GLU A 256 -38.88 -6.91 8.43
C GLU A 256 -38.94 -6.52 9.88
N CYS A 257 -39.87 -5.63 10.23
CA CYS A 257 -40.13 -5.22 11.59
C CYS A 257 -41.66 -5.16 11.82
N GLN A 258 -42.15 -5.89 12.84
CA GLN A 258 -43.54 -5.94 13.24
C GLN A 258 -43.75 -5.84 14.75
N ASP A 259 -42.74 -5.34 15.48
CA ASP A 259 -42.71 -5.39 16.94
C ASP A 259 -43.63 -4.36 17.62
N ASP A 260 -43.89 -3.23 16.95
CA ASP A 260 -44.73 -2.14 17.50
C ASP A 260 -46.04 -2.02 16.73
N ARG A 261 -47.06 -1.43 17.38
CA ARG A 261 -48.35 -1.10 16.76
C ARG A 261 -48.24 0.07 15.78
N SER A 262 -47.20 0.87 15.88
CA SER A 262 -46.95 2.04 15.04
C SER A 262 -46.09 1.68 13.84
N GLN A 263 -46.64 1.81 12.64
CA GLN A 263 -45.94 1.64 11.37
C GLN A 263 -44.69 2.52 11.28
N HIS A 264 -44.79 3.78 11.76
CA HIS A 264 -43.64 4.71 11.75
C HIS A 264 -42.47 4.22 12.62
N LYS A 265 -42.77 3.66 13.81
CA LYS A 265 -41.73 3.08 14.66
C LYS A 265 -41.12 1.83 14.05
N ASN A 266 -41.92 0.96 13.47
CA ASN A 266 -41.45 -0.23 12.77
C ASN A 266 -40.58 0.14 11.57
N ARG A 267 -40.97 1.16 10.79
CA ARG A 267 -40.16 1.70 9.69
C ARG A 267 -38.81 2.23 10.16
N ALA A 268 -38.80 3.07 11.19
CA ALA A 268 -37.56 3.63 11.74
C ALA A 268 -36.62 2.52 12.24
N ARG A 269 -37.18 1.51 12.94
CA ARG A 269 -36.41 0.38 13.44
C ARG A 269 -35.89 -0.51 12.30
N ALA A 270 -36.71 -0.79 11.28
CA ALA A 270 -36.30 -1.54 10.12
C ALA A 270 -35.17 -0.86 9.36
N LEU A 271 -35.20 0.47 9.19
CA LEU A 271 -34.12 1.25 8.58
C LEU A 271 -32.83 1.20 9.41
N ALA A 272 -32.91 1.34 10.72
CA ALA A 272 -31.77 1.23 11.61
C ALA A 272 -31.10 -0.16 11.54
N VAL A 273 -31.90 -1.23 11.57
CA VAL A 273 -31.41 -2.61 11.43
C VAL A 273 -30.81 -2.84 10.04
N LEU A 274 -31.42 -2.28 8.98
CA LEU A 274 -30.92 -2.37 7.63
C LEU A 274 -29.53 -1.71 7.51
N ALA A 275 -29.37 -0.49 8.00
CA ALA A 275 -28.09 0.23 8.03
C ALA A 275 -27.00 -0.60 8.75
N ALA A 276 -27.34 -1.17 9.92
CA ALA A 276 -26.43 -2.02 10.68
C ALA A 276 -26.01 -3.28 9.89
N ARG A 277 -26.96 -3.95 9.19
CA ARG A 277 -26.68 -5.13 8.37
C ARG A 277 -25.81 -4.81 7.15
N ILE A 278 -26.05 -3.68 6.49
CA ILE A 278 -25.23 -3.22 5.37
C ILE A 278 -23.80 -2.93 5.86
N LYS A 279 -23.64 -2.20 6.98
CA LYS A 279 -22.34 -1.92 7.59
C LYS A 279 -21.60 -3.22 7.97
N ASP A 280 -22.28 -4.16 8.61
CA ASP A 280 -21.70 -5.46 8.97
C ASP A 280 -21.24 -6.25 7.73
N ARG A 281 -22.00 -6.23 6.65
CA ARG A 281 -21.59 -6.83 5.37
C ARG A 281 -20.34 -6.17 4.80
N GLN A 282 -20.26 -4.85 4.77
CA GLN A 282 -19.10 -4.11 4.29
C GLN A 282 -17.85 -4.44 5.12
N ILE A 283 -17.99 -4.48 6.45
CA ILE A 283 -16.91 -4.87 7.36
C ILE A 283 -16.45 -6.31 7.09
N ARG A 284 -17.38 -7.24 6.87
CA ARG A 284 -17.02 -8.64 6.54
C ARG A 284 -16.29 -8.75 5.20
N GLU A 285 -16.74 -8.03 4.18
CA GLU A 285 -16.10 -8.00 2.87
C GLU A 285 -14.70 -7.41 2.95
N GLN A 286 -14.52 -6.31 3.70
CA GLN A 286 -13.21 -5.72 3.94
C GLN A 286 -12.28 -6.68 4.69
N ARG A 287 -12.77 -7.32 5.76
CA ARG A 287 -11.99 -8.34 6.51
C ARG A 287 -11.60 -9.52 5.64
N ALA A 288 -12.50 -9.98 4.78
CA ALA A 288 -12.22 -11.09 3.85
C ALA A 288 -11.12 -10.70 2.84
N LYS A 289 -11.16 -9.49 2.29
CA LYS A 289 -10.10 -8.95 1.42
C LYS A 289 -8.77 -8.88 2.15
N LEU A 290 -8.73 -8.32 3.35
CA LEU A 290 -7.50 -8.24 4.16
C LEU A 290 -6.96 -9.63 4.51
N ALA A 291 -7.82 -10.59 4.83
CA ALA A 291 -7.42 -11.97 5.11
C ALA A 291 -6.82 -12.65 3.88
N ALA A 292 -7.40 -12.43 2.69
CA ALA A 292 -6.88 -12.94 1.43
C ALA A 292 -5.51 -12.32 1.09
N THR A 293 -5.36 -11.00 1.22
CA THR A 293 -4.09 -10.30 1.02
C THR A 293 -3.04 -10.81 2.01
N ARG A 294 -3.39 -10.92 3.30
CA ARG A 294 -2.48 -11.49 4.31
C ARG A 294 -2.01 -12.90 3.92
N LYS A 295 -2.92 -13.77 3.50
CA LYS A 295 -2.58 -15.13 3.09
C LYS A 295 -1.64 -15.15 1.89
N SER A 296 -1.82 -14.28 0.91
CA SER A 296 -0.92 -14.18 -0.25
C SER A 296 0.47 -13.65 0.11
N LEU A 297 0.57 -12.73 1.08
CA LEU A 297 1.84 -12.14 1.52
C LEU A 297 2.68 -13.11 2.38
N ILE A 298 2.04 -13.94 3.21
CA ILE A 298 2.73 -14.82 4.16
C ILE A 298 3.09 -16.18 3.55
N GLY A 299 2.36 -16.62 2.52
CA GLY A 299 2.49 -17.98 1.96
C GLY A 299 2.04 -19.06 2.98
N SER A 300 2.69 -20.23 2.95
CA SER A 300 2.39 -21.34 3.87
C SER A 300 3.04 -21.17 5.26
N GLY A 301 4.01 -20.28 5.42
CA GLY A 301 4.82 -20.14 6.63
C GLY A 301 5.82 -21.29 6.85
N GLU A 302 6.04 -22.11 5.84
CA GLU A 302 7.03 -23.19 5.88
C GLU A 302 8.46 -22.65 5.71
N ARG A 303 9.45 -23.40 6.22
CA ARG A 303 10.89 -23.04 6.12
C ARG A 303 11.40 -22.94 4.68
N SER A 304 10.71 -23.58 3.73
CA SER A 304 11.02 -23.56 2.29
C SER A 304 10.66 -22.22 1.63
N GLU A 305 9.53 -21.64 2.04
CA GLU A 305 9.01 -20.36 1.51
C GLU A 305 9.60 -19.17 2.29
N ARG A 306 10.91 -19.00 2.16
CA ARG A 306 11.61 -17.91 2.84
C ARG A 306 11.94 -16.77 1.88
N ILE A 307 11.71 -15.56 2.30
CA ILE A 307 12.23 -14.36 1.62
C ILE A 307 13.64 -14.02 2.11
N ARG A 308 13.92 -14.26 3.41
CA ARG A 308 15.18 -13.87 4.02
C ARG A 308 15.71 -14.89 5.00
N THR A 309 17.03 -15.05 5.06
CA THR A 309 17.71 -15.92 6.02
C THR A 309 18.69 -15.12 6.87
N TYR A 310 18.58 -15.25 8.17
CA TYR A 310 19.46 -14.71 9.20
C TYR A 310 20.37 -15.82 9.72
N ASN A 311 21.65 -15.80 9.32
CA ASN A 311 22.63 -16.83 9.71
C ASN A 311 23.59 -16.23 10.75
N PHE A 312 23.34 -16.50 12.02
CA PHE A 312 24.13 -15.96 13.12
C PHE A 312 25.56 -16.51 13.16
N PRO A 313 25.80 -17.82 13.00
CA PRO A 313 27.17 -18.36 12.97
C PRO A 313 28.07 -17.77 11.91
N GLN A 314 27.49 -17.33 10.77
CA GLN A 314 28.23 -16.72 9.67
C GLN A 314 28.12 -15.18 9.67
N GLY A 315 27.42 -14.57 10.64
CA GLY A 315 27.26 -13.12 10.75
C GLY A 315 26.55 -12.47 9.55
N ARG A 316 25.78 -13.24 8.76
CA ARG A 316 25.19 -12.77 7.50
C ARG A 316 23.67 -12.82 7.46
N VAL A 317 23.10 -11.87 6.70
CA VAL A 317 21.69 -11.86 6.28
C VAL A 317 21.63 -11.97 4.77
N THR A 318 20.83 -12.89 4.25
CA THR A 318 20.65 -13.10 2.80
C THR A 318 19.18 -12.89 2.44
N ASP A 319 18.89 -11.94 1.57
CA ASP A 319 17.58 -11.81 0.92
C ASP A 319 17.60 -12.63 -0.38
N HIS A 320 16.70 -13.62 -0.46
CA HIS A 320 16.70 -14.59 -1.55
C HIS A 320 15.99 -14.09 -2.81
N ARG A 321 15.20 -13.02 -2.71
CA ARG A 321 14.48 -12.43 -3.85
C ARG A 321 15.44 -11.76 -4.83
N ILE A 322 16.44 -11.06 -4.26
CA ILE A 322 17.43 -10.29 -5.03
C ILE A 322 18.86 -10.86 -4.88
N ASN A 323 18.99 -12.04 -4.25
CA ASN A 323 20.29 -12.69 -3.96
C ASN A 323 21.31 -11.79 -3.24
N LEU A 324 20.83 -10.80 -2.46
CA LEU A 324 21.68 -9.89 -1.69
C LEU A 324 22.13 -10.55 -0.39
N THR A 325 23.46 -10.56 -0.13
CA THR A 325 24.02 -11.04 1.13
C THR A 325 24.82 -9.94 1.81
N LEU A 326 24.46 -9.63 3.07
CA LEU A 326 25.12 -8.61 3.89
C LEU A 326 25.73 -9.29 5.13
N TYR A 327 27.04 -9.04 5.38
CA TYR A 327 27.79 -9.61 6.51
C TYR A 327 27.80 -8.64 7.70
N LYS A 328 26.61 -8.22 8.15
CA LYS A 328 26.40 -7.27 9.24
C LYS A 328 25.11 -7.54 10.02
N ILE A 329 24.90 -8.83 10.38
CA ILE A 329 23.69 -9.28 11.03
C ILE A 329 23.36 -8.50 12.31
N GLU A 330 24.38 -8.18 13.14
CA GLU A 330 24.18 -7.42 14.38
C GLU A 330 23.60 -6.05 14.16
N LYS A 331 24.08 -5.32 13.14
CA LYS A 331 23.58 -4.00 12.77
C LYS A 331 22.16 -4.07 12.23
N ILE A 332 21.89 -5.08 11.39
CA ILE A 332 20.56 -5.30 10.85
C ILE A 332 19.58 -5.61 11.98
N MET A 333 19.93 -6.48 12.92
CA MET A 333 19.11 -6.80 14.10
C MET A 333 18.96 -5.61 15.06
N ASP A 334 19.85 -4.61 14.96
CA ASP A 334 19.76 -3.33 15.67
C ASP A 334 18.96 -2.26 14.89
N GLY A 335 18.33 -2.63 13.78
CA GLY A 335 17.44 -1.77 12.98
C GLY A 335 18.13 -0.98 11.87
N GLU A 336 19.34 -1.37 11.40
CA GLU A 336 19.93 -0.79 10.18
C GLU A 336 19.44 -1.52 8.92
N LEU A 337 18.23 -1.20 8.47
CA LEU A 337 17.60 -1.86 7.33
C LEU A 337 17.71 -1.08 6.02
N ASP A 338 18.18 0.16 6.03
CA ASP A 338 18.13 1.07 4.87
C ASP A 338 18.78 0.49 3.62
N GLU A 339 19.95 -0.12 3.71
CA GLU A 339 20.63 -0.71 2.55
C GLU A 339 19.83 -1.85 1.93
N LEU A 340 19.22 -2.67 2.77
CA LEU A 340 18.42 -3.81 2.33
C LEU A 340 17.10 -3.36 1.70
N ILE A 341 16.43 -2.40 2.32
CA ILE A 341 15.19 -1.80 1.81
C ILE A 341 15.46 -1.04 0.51
N ALA A 342 16.55 -0.28 0.42
CA ALA A 342 16.92 0.45 -0.79
C ALA A 342 17.19 -0.49 -1.96
N ALA A 343 17.87 -1.63 -1.73
CA ALA A 343 18.11 -2.62 -2.77
C ALA A 343 16.82 -3.28 -3.26
N LEU A 344 15.90 -3.61 -2.35
CA LEU A 344 14.59 -4.17 -2.70
C LEU A 344 13.71 -3.17 -3.45
N ALA A 345 13.73 -1.91 -3.03
CA ALA A 345 13.00 -0.84 -3.72
C ALA A 345 13.54 -0.61 -5.13
N ALA A 346 14.87 -0.66 -5.32
CA ALA A 346 15.51 -0.51 -6.63
C ALA A 346 15.13 -1.67 -7.57
N GLU A 347 15.14 -2.92 -7.09
CA GLU A 347 14.73 -4.09 -7.87
C GLU A 347 13.26 -4.00 -8.26
N HIS A 348 12.37 -3.66 -7.32
CA HIS A 348 10.95 -3.48 -7.61
C HIS A 348 10.70 -2.38 -8.65
N GLN A 349 11.44 -1.26 -8.57
CA GLN A 349 11.38 -0.21 -9.59
C GLN A 349 11.85 -0.71 -10.96
N ALA A 350 12.91 -1.52 -11.00
CA ALA A 350 13.41 -2.11 -12.25
C ALA A 350 12.39 -3.07 -12.88
N GLU A 351 11.73 -3.90 -12.06
CA GLU A 351 10.64 -4.78 -12.51
C GLU A 351 9.46 -3.99 -13.08
N GLN A 352 9.01 -2.93 -12.38
CA GLN A 352 7.93 -2.07 -12.87
C GLN A 352 8.29 -1.35 -14.18
N LEU A 353 9.54 -0.89 -14.31
CA LEU A 353 10.03 -0.29 -15.56
C LEU A 353 10.05 -1.30 -16.70
N ALA A 354 10.45 -2.55 -16.43
CA ALA A 354 10.43 -3.63 -17.43
C ALA A 354 8.99 -3.92 -17.90
N GLN A 355 8.03 -4.02 -16.98
CA GLN A 355 6.61 -4.21 -17.30
C GLN A 355 6.04 -3.07 -18.17
N LEU A 356 6.30 -1.81 -17.79
CA LEU A 356 5.90 -0.65 -18.59
C LEU A 356 6.56 -0.66 -19.98
N ALA A 357 7.78 -1.20 -20.08
CA ALA A 357 8.48 -1.32 -21.37
C ALA A 357 7.88 -2.42 -22.27
N GLU A 358 7.35 -3.49 -21.68
CA GLU A 358 6.66 -4.57 -22.39
C GLU A 358 5.25 -4.14 -22.85
N GLU A 359 4.48 -3.50 -21.98
CA GLU A 359 3.15 -2.95 -22.32
C GLU A 359 3.21 -1.88 -23.43
N ALA A 360 4.33 -1.20 -23.58
CA ALA A 360 4.56 -0.18 -24.61
C ALA A 360 5.00 -0.77 -25.97
N GLN A 361 5.13 -2.10 -26.12
CA GLN A 361 5.35 -2.74 -27.43
C GLN A 361 3.98 -3.01 -28.07
N PRO A 362 3.66 -2.39 -29.24
CA PRO A 362 2.46 -2.74 -29.98
C PRO A 362 2.55 -4.19 -30.44
N ALA A 363 1.45 -4.93 -30.25
CA ALA A 363 1.27 -6.28 -30.75
C ALA A 363 1.32 -6.34 -32.29
#